data_1781f7fc8c6bc505e5c40bb9114bae1b
#
_entry.id   1781f7fc8c6bc505e5c40bb9114bae1b
#
_cell.length_a   1.000
_cell.length_b   1.000
_cell.length_c   1.000
_cell.angle_alpha   90.00
_cell.angle_beta   90.00
_cell.angle_gamma   90.00
#
_symmetry.space_group_name_H-M   'P 1'
#
loop_
_entity.id
_entity.type
_entity.pdbx_description
1 polymer ?
#
loop_
_entity_poly.entity_id
_entity_poly.type
_entity_poly.pdbx_seq_one_letter_code
_entity_poly.pdbx_strand_id
1 'polypeptide(L)'
;MKLADWARQQGISYRTAHRWFQAGTLPIASEQLPTGTILVKANAEEIRKTNNIAIYARVSSSGQKEDLERQLGRLVTYASQNNINIVKSVSEIGSGLNGKRKKLISLLRDTDIDGILVEHKDRLSRFGVEYFEALLDASGRKLIVANESEMKDDLVQDMVDLLTSMCARLYGRRSAKNKARRAIKAIEE
;
A
#
# COMPACT_ATOMS: atom_id res chain seq x y z
N MET A 1 0.31 -20.53 -18.42
CA MET A 1 -0.39 -20.27 -19.72
C MET A 1 0.09 -21.25 -20.76
N LYS A 2 -0.57 -21.34 -21.95
CA LYS A 2 -0.09 -22.19 -23.05
C LYS A 2 1.13 -21.56 -23.73
N LEU A 3 2.05 -22.40 -24.24
CA LEU A 3 3.25 -21.95 -24.97
C LEU A 3 2.90 -21.01 -26.14
N ALA A 4 1.77 -21.27 -26.82
CA ALA A 4 1.31 -20.46 -27.95
C ALA A 4 0.96 -19.01 -27.52
N ASP A 5 0.34 -18.86 -26.36
CA ASP A 5 -0.07 -17.56 -25.83
C ASP A 5 1.16 -16.79 -25.32
N TRP A 6 2.10 -17.49 -24.69
CA TRP A 6 3.38 -16.93 -24.29
C TRP A 6 4.20 -16.46 -25.51
N ALA A 7 4.31 -17.28 -26.55
CA ALA A 7 5.02 -16.90 -27.76
C ALA A 7 4.46 -15.62 -28.39
N ARG A 8 3.12 -15.50 -28.40
CA ARG A 8 2.43 -14.30 -28.91
C ARG A 8 2.77 -13.07 -28.06
N GLN A 9 2.81 -13.19 -26.73
CA GLN A 9 3.20 -12.12 -25.82
C GLN A 9 4.65 -11.68 -26.00
N GLN A 10 5.55 -12.62 -26.32
CA GLN A 10 6.97 -12.34 -26.59
C GLN A 10 7.23 -11.85 -28.03
N GLY A 11 6.20 -11.71 -28.86
CA GLY A 11 6.35 -11.29 -30.26
C GLY A 11 7.06 -12.29 -31.14
N ILE A 12 7.12 -13.60 -30.75
CA ILE A 12 7.76 -14.66 -31.49
C ILE A 12 6.72 -15.68 -32.03
N SER A 13 7.10 -16.42 -33.08
CA SER A 13 6.24 -17.47 -33.59
C SER A 13 6.16 -18.67 -32.63
N TYR A 14 5.02 -19.37 -32.61
CA TYR A 14 4.89 -20.64 -31.88
C TYR A 14 5.98 -21.66 -32.27
N ARG A 15 6.34 -21.70 -33.54
CA ARG A 15 7.39 -22.60 -34.04
C ARG A 15 8.74 -22.33 -33.42
N THR A 16 9.08 -21.06 -33.20
CA THR A 16 10.30 -20.63 -32.51
C THR A 16 10.27 -21.06 -31.06
N ALA A 17 9.19 -20.77 -30.34
CA ALA A 17 9.02 -21.13 -28.94
C ALA A 17 9.05 -22.67 -28.74
N HIS A 18 8.40 -23.42 -29.61
CA HIS A 18 8.39 -24.88 -29.58
C HIS A 18 9.79 -25.49 -29.82
N ARG A 19 10.56 -24.90 -30.75
CA ARG A 19 11.96 -25.32 -30.97
C ARG A 19 12.82 -25.10 -29.73
N TRP A 20 12.65 -23.93 -29.04
CA TRP A 20 13.35 -23.67 -27.80
C TRP A 20 12.96 -24.63 -26.68
N PHE A 21 11.67 -24.98 -26.59
CA PHE A 21 11.21 -26.01 -25.65
C PHE A 21 11.89 -27.36 -25.89
N GLN A 22 11.91 -27.82 -27.14
CA GLN A 22 12.56 -29.10 -27.51
C GLN A 22 14.08 -29.09 -27.27
N ALA A 23 14.72 -27.95 -27.46
CA ALA A 23 16.15 -27.76 -27.21
C ALA A 23 16.50 -27.58 -25.73
N GLY A 24 15.51 -27.46 -24.83
CA GLY A 24 15.73 -27.17 -23.43
C GLY A 24 16.26 -25.74 -23.16
N THR A 25 16.17 -24.84 -24.14
CA THR A 25 16.67 -23.47 -24.10
C THR A 25 15.57 -22.45 -23.92
N LEU A 26 14.35 -22.89 -23.57
CA LEU A 26 13.26 -21.96 -23.28
C LEU A 26 13.61 -21.15 -22.00
N PRO A 27 13.57 -19.80 -22.05
CA PRO A 27 14.00 -18.96 -20.92
C PRO A 27 13.03 -18.96 -19.74
N ILE A 28 12.04 -19.85 -19.74
CA ILE A 28 10.99 -19.95 -18.75
C ILE A 28 10.70 -21.42 -18.40
N ALA A 29 10.39 -21.69 -17.13
CA ALA A 29 10.02 -23.04 -16.70
C ALA A 29 8.76 -23.50 -17.44
N SER A 30 8.83 -24.70 -17.99
CA SER A 30 7.76 -25.25 -18.82
C SER A 30 7.56 -26.75 -18.54
N GLU A 31 6.33 -27.21 -18.75
CA GLU A 31 5.92 -28.59 -18.54
C GLU A 31 5.02 -29.06 -19.70
N GLN A 32 5.26 -30.26 -20.21
CA GLN A 32 4.39 -30.84 -21.20
C GLN A 32 3.37 -31.78 -20.54
N LEU A 33 2.11 -31.50 -20.76
CA LEU A 33 1.01 -32.34 -20.28
C LEU A 33 0.94 -33.65 -21.12
N PRO A 34 0.36 -34.73 -20.59
CA PRO A 34 0.14 -35.99 -21.33
C PRO A 34 -0.65 -35.78 -22.64
N THR A 35 -1.43 -34.72 -22.74
CA THR A 35 -2.17 -34.32 -23.96
C THR A 35 -1.28 -33.70 -25.05
N GLY A 36 0.02 -33.58 -24.81
CA GLY A 36 0.95 -32.89 -25.71
C GLY A 36 0.96 -31.38 -25.60
N THR A 37 0.06 -30.76 -24.78
CA THR A 37 0.02 -29.33 -24.58
C THR A 37 1.20 -28.90 -23.71
N ILE A 38 1.96 -27.90 -24.14
CA ILE A 38 3.06 -27.31 -23.37
C ILE A 38 2.51 -26.12 -22.59
N LEU A 39 2.63 -26.21 -21.26
CA LEU A 39 2.36 -25.12 -20.36
C LEU A 39 3.66 -24.45 -19.94
N VAL A 40 3.70 -23.16 -20.01
CA VAL A 40 4.77 -22.33 -19.44
C VAL A 40 4.31 -21.80 -18.10
N LYS A 41 5.13 -22.02 -17.09
CA LYS A 41 4.95 -21.40 -15.77
C LYS A 41 5.49 -19.97 -15.89
N ALA A 42 4.67 -19.08 -16.48
CA ALA A 42 4.96 -17.67 -16.37
C ALA A 42 5.07 -17.38 -14.87
N ASN A 43 6.26 -17.01 -14.42
CA ASN A 43 6.41 -16.47 -13.07
C ASN A 43 5.44 -15.30 -13.00
N ALA A 44 4.42 -15.42 -12.17
CA ALA A 44 3.50 -14.31 -11.89
C ALA A 44 4.26 -13.06 -11.40
N GLU A 45 5.48 -13.25 -10.91
CA GLU A 45 6.43 -12.22 -10.50
C GLU A 45 7.10 -11.47 -11.67
N GLU A 46 7.31 -12.10 -12.85
CA GLU A 46 7.90 -11.40 -14.00
C GLU A 46 6.89 -10.60 -14.83
N ILE A 47 5.61 -10.97 -14.79
CA ILE A 47 4.55 -10.27 -15.54
C ILE A 47 4.14 -8.94 -14.85
N ARG A 48 4.49 -8.74 -13.58
CA ARG A 48 4.19 -7.54 -12.80
C ARG A 48 5.42 -6.68 -12.49
N LYS A 49 6.29 -6.46 -13.46
CA LYS A 49 7.31 -5.39 -13.34
C LYS A 49 6.81 -4.02 -13.82
N THR A 50 5.52 -3.77 -13.71
CA THR A 50 5.04 -2.40 -13.66
C THR A 50 5.22 -1.97 -12.20
N ASN A 51 6.25 -1.22 -11.91
CA ASN A 51 6.49 -0.67 -10.56
C ASN A 51 5.45 0.44 -10.27
N ASN A 52 4.17 0.05 -10.37
CA ASN A 52 3.01 0.94 -10.22
C ASN A 52 2.78 1.22 -8.75
N ILE A 53 3.29 2.31 -8.26
CA ILE A 53 3.20 2.67 -6.86
C ILE A 53 2.10 3.73 -6.66
N ALA A 54 1.29 3.54 -5.64
CA ALA A 54 0.35 4.54 -5.19
C ALA A 54 0.92 5.32 -4.00
N ILE A 55 0.83 6.64 -4.04
CA ILE A 55 1.10 7.49 -2.87
C ILE A 55 -0.11 7.46 -1.94
N TYR A 56 0.14 7.30 -0.64
CA TYR A 56 -0.85 7.52 0.40
C TYR A 56 -0.35 8.55 1.41
N ALA A 57 -1.11 9.64 1.56
CA ALA A 57 -0.85 10.71 2.52
C ALA A 57 -2.02 10.88 3.48
N ARG A 58 -1.74 11.16 4.75
CA ARG A 58 -2.76 11.30 5.79
C ARG A 58 -2.40 12.40 6.80
N VAL A 59 -3.42 13.13 7.20
CA VAL A 59 -3.39 14.01 8.38
C VAL A 59 -4.57 13.71 9.30
N SER A 60 -4.43 14.00 10.58
CA SER A 60 -5.44 13.64 11.59
C SER A 60 -6.65 14.57 11.55
N SER A 61 -6.50 15.84 11.17
CA SER A 61 -7.57 16.83 11.20
C SER A 61 -7.65 17.66 9.91
N SER A 62 -8.82 18.27 9.69
CA SER A 62 -9.05 19.17 8.54
C SER A 62 -8.25 20.47 8.61
N GLY A 63 -7.79 20.87 9.80
CA GLY A 63 -6.92 22.03 9.97
C GLY A 63 -5.51 21.84 9.41
N GLN A 64 -5.12 20.60 9.13
CA GLN A 64 -3.79 20.22 8.65
C GLN A 64 -3.74 20.01 7.11
N LYS A 65 -4.62 20.67 6.34
CA LYS A 65 -4.64 20.49 4.87
C LYS A 65 -3.34 20.91 4.19
N GLU A 66 -2.73 21.99 4.66
CA GLU A 66 -1.44 22.44 4.13
C GLU A 66 -0.33 21.44 4.40
N ASP A 67 -0.36 20.77 5.57
CA ASP A 67 0.59 19.70 5.88
C ASP A 67 0.39 18.49 4.97
N LEU A 68 -0.86 18.17 4.63
CA LEU A 68 -1.19 17.12 3.68
C LEU A 68 -0.62 17.41 2.29
N GLU A 69 -0.74 18.65 1.81
CA GLU A 69 -0.18 19.07 0.53
C GLU A 69 1.35 19.04 0.54
N ARG A 70 1.98 19.51 1.62
CA ARG A 70 3.44 19.41 1.81
C ARG A 70 3.92 17.96 1.83
N GLN A 71 3.17 17.08 2.49
CA GLN A 71 3.45 15.64 2.54
C GLN A 71 3.42 15.02 1.13
N LEU A 72 2.38 15.33 0.35
CA LEU A 72 2.28 14.87 -1.05
C LEU A 72 3.45 15.38 -1.89
N GLY A 73 3.82 16.65 -1.77
CA GLY A 73 4.98 17.21 -2.47
C GLY A 73 6.29 16.48 -2.16
N ARG A 74 6.55 16.18 -0.88
CA ARG A 74 7.74 15.42 -0.45
C ARG A 74 7.73 13.99 -1.02
N LEU A 75 6.58 13.31 -1.02
CA LEU A 75 6.44 11.97 -1.57
C LEU A 75 6.65 11.91 -3.08
N VAL A 76 6.15 12.91 -3.84
CA VAL A 76 6.39 13.02 -5.28
C VAL A 76 7.87 13.27 -5.56
N THR A 77 8.52 14.15 -4.78
CA THR A 77 9.97 14.40 -4.90
C THR A 77 10.77 13.13 -4.62
N TYR A 78 10.45 12.42 -3.54
CA TYR A 78 11.09 11.14 -3.22
C TYR A 78 10.92 10.11 -4.34
N ALA A 79 9.71 9.98 -4.88
CA ALA A 79 9.42 9.07 -5.98
C ALA A 79 10.24 9.39 -7.24
N SER A 80 10.34 10.68 -7.59
CA SER A 80 11.15 11.15 -8.71
C SER A 80 12.63 10.83 -8.53
N GLN A 81 13.18 11.08 -7.35
CA GLN A 81 14.60 10.81 -7.03
C GLN A 81 14.94 9.31 -7.06
N ASN A 82 13.97 8.45 -6.76
CA ASN A 82 14.15 6.99 -6.71
C ASN A 82 13.60 6.26 -7.95
N ASN A 83 13.24 6.97 -9.03
CA ASN A 83 12.68 6.41 -10.26
C ASN A 83 11.44 5.51 -9.99
N ILE A 84 10.59 5.92 -9.06
CA ILE A 84 9.35 5.21 -8.72
C ILE A 84 8.23 5.72 -9.62
N ASN A 85 7.56 4.81 -10.34
CA ASN A 85 6.41 5.14 -11.18
C ASN A 85 5.15 5.32 -10.33
N ILE A 86 4.67 6.56 -10.19
CA ILE A 86 3.45 6.86 -9.44
C ILE A 86 2.25 6.85 -10.39
N VAL A 87 1.33 5.91 -10.15
CA VAL A 87 0.09 5.76 -10.93
C VAL A 87 -1.14 6.32 -10.23
N LYS A 88 -1.05 6.52 -8.90
CA LYS A 88 -2.18 7.00 -8.10
C LYS A 88 -1.70 7.79 -6.90
N SER A 89 -2.44 8.84 -6.55
CA SER A 89 -2.21 9.62 -5.33
C SER A 89 -3.49 9.68 -4.51
N VAL A 90 -3.42 9.26 -3.26
CA VAL A 90 -4.55 9.17 -2.34
C VAL A 90 -4.23 9.97 -1.09
N SER A 91 -5.08 10.93 -0.79
CA SER A 91 -5.00 11.74 0.44
C SER A 91 -6.24 11.53 1.31
N GLU A 92 -6.07 11.39 2.62
CA GLU A 92 -7.16 11.13 3.56
C GLU A 92 -7.00 11.99 4.82
N ILE A 93 -8.11 12.51 5.31
CA ILE A 93 -8.18 13.22 6.60
C ILE A 93 -8.86 12.28 7.59
N GLY A 94 -8.14 11.89 8.64
CA GLY A 94 -8.64 11.01 9.67
C GLY A 94 -7.52 10.48 10.56
N SER A 95 -7.86 10.08 11.78
CA SER A 95 -6.92 9.56 12.76
C SER A 95 -6.25 8.26 12.27
N GLY A 96 -4.95 8.12 12.56
CA GLY A 96 -4.19 6.89 12.35
C GLY A 96 -4.67 5.68 13.14
N LEU A 97 -5.51 5.92 14.16
CA LEU A 97 -6.15 4.91 15.00
C LEU A 97 -7.53 4.47 14.45
N ASN A 98 -8.04 5.14 13.42
CA ASN A 98 -9.34 4.82 12.85
C ASN A 98 -9.22 3.73 11.78
N GLY A 99 -9.75 2.54 12.07
CA GLY A 99 -9.81 1.43 11.11
C GLY A 99 -10.80 1.62 9.94
N LYS A 100 -11.66 2.66 9.96
CA LYS A 100 -12.68 2.90 8.91
C LYS A 100 -12.23 3.92 7.87
N ARG A 101 -10.97 3.92 7.49
CA ARG A 101 -10.41 4.78 6.44
C ARG A 101 -10.77 4.25 5.05
N LYS A 102 -11.83 4.79 4.48
CA LYS A 102 -12.41 4.28 3.22
C LYS A 102 -11.44 4.33 2.05
N LYS A 103 -10.64 5.40 1.97
CA LYS A 103 -9.67 5.58 0.87
C LYS A 103 -8.51 4.61 1.00
N LEU A 104 -7.97 4.40 2.21
CA LEU A 104 -6.95 3.39 2.45
C LEU A 104 -7.46 1.98 2.15
N ILE A 105 -8.67 1.64 2.61
CA ILE A 105 -9.27 0.33 2.34
C ILE A 105 -9.44 0.12 0.83
N SER A 106 -9.89 1.14 0.08
CA SER A 106 -9.99 1.07 -1.37
C SER A 106 -8.62 0.84 -2.02
N LEU A 107 -7.59 1.52 -1.52
CA LEU A 107 -6.22 1.37 -2.01
C LEU A 107 -5.65 -0.04 -1.74
N LEU A 108 -5.90 -0.59 -0.55
CA LEU A 108 -5.48 -1.95 -0.20
C LEU A 108 -6.16 -3.04 -1.05
N ARG A 109 -7.36 -2.77 -1.56
CA ARG A 109 -8.09 -3.67 -2.46
C ARG A 109 -7.72 -3.51 -3.94
N ASP A 110 -6.99 -2.46 -4.26
CA ASP A 110 -6.58 -2.17 -5.63
C ASP A 110 -5.46 -3.13 -6.05
N THR A 111 -5.76 -4.02 -6.98
CA THR A 111 -4.81 -5.03 -7.48
C THR A 111 -3.93 -4.54 -8.62
N ASP A 112 -4.19 -3.32 -9.13
CA ASP A 112 -3.45 -2.74 -10.24
C ASP A 112 -2.19 -1.99 -9.79
N ILE A 113 -1.99 -1.89 -8.46
CA ILE A 113 -0.80 -1.29 -7.85
C ILE A 113 0.12 -2.37 -7.29
N ASP A 114 1.43 -2.17 -7.44
CA ASP A 114 2.48 -3.06 -6.94
C ASP A 114 3.00 -2.64 -5.55
N GLY A 115 2.54 -1.51 -5.04
CA GLY A 115 2.90 -1.06 -3.70
C GLY A 115 2.31 0.29 -3.31
N ILE A 116 2.54 0.64 -2.05
CA ILE A 116 2.09 1.90 -1.45
C ILE A 116 3.31 2.65 -0.92
N LEU A 117 3.45 3.91 -1.31
CA LEU A 117 4.47 4.82 -0.81
C LEU A 117 3.84 5.75 0.24
N VAL A 118 4.43 5.77 1.43
CA VAL A 118 4.06 6.65 2.55
C VAL A 118 5.26 7.45 3.02
N GLU A 119 5.04 8.59 3.66
CA GLU A 119 6.13 9.38 4.23
C GLU A 119 6.73 8.69 5.46
N HIS A 120 5.88 8.30 6.41
CA HIS A 120 6.24 7.58 7.63
C HIS A 120 5.27 6.41 7.83
N LYS A 121 5.68 5.39 8.56
CA LYS A 121 4.84 4.22 8.88
C LYS A 121 3.53 4.61 9.58
N ASP A 122 3.56 5.60 10.44
CA ASP A 122 2.41 6.11 11.18
C ASP A 122 1.35 6.80 10.30
N ARG A 123 1.72 7.22 9.07
CA ARG A 123 0.74 7.70 8.06
C ARG A 123 -0.16 6.58 7.61
N LEU A 124 0.38 5.35 7.49
CA LEU A 124 -0.42 4.19 7.15
C LEU A 124 -1.28 3.73 8.35
N SER A 125 -0.67 3.53 9.50
CA SER A 125 -1.37 3.21 10.74
C SER A 125 -0.51 3.60 11.93
N ARG A 126 -1.14 4.05 13.03
CA ARG A 126 -0.40 4.38 14.25
C ARG A 126 0.07 3.10 14.97
N PHE A 127 -0.69 2.03 14.89
CA PHE A 127 -0.36 0.72 15.44
C PHE A 127 -0.66 -0.38 14.43
N GLY A 128 0.09 -1.46 14.50
CA GLY A 128 -0.13 -2.65 13.68
C GLY A 128 0.20 -2.44 12.20
N VAL A 129 1.22 -1.63 11.89
CA VAL A 129 1.71 -1.46 10.51
C VAL A 129 2.18 -2.79 9.94
N GLU A 130 2.69 -3.67 10.80
CA GLU A 130 3.13 -5.03 10.48
C GLU A 130 2.02 -5.86 9.81
N TYR A 131 0.75 -5.65 10.17
CA TYR A 131 -0.37 -6.32 9.51
C TYR A 131 -0.58 -5.83 8.08
N PHE A 132 -0.34 -4.54 7.82
CA PHE A 132 -0.41 -3.99 6.47
C PHE A 132 0.77 -4.46 5.62
N GLU A 133 1.97 -4.50 6.18
CA GLU A 133 3.16 -5.06 5.54
C GLU A 133 2.89 -6.52 5.14
N ALA A 134 2.47 -7.36 6.09
CA ALA A 134 2.15 -8.76 5.82
C ALA A 134 1.04 -8.95 4.78
N LEU A 135 0.00 -8.10 4.80
CA LEU A 135 -1.08 -8.13 3.80
C LEU A 135 -0.57 -7.78 2.40
N LEU A 136 0.27 -6.76 2.29
CA LEU A 136 0.86 -6.34 1.01
C LEU A 136 1.80 -7.42 0.49
N ASP A 137 2.69 -7.95 1.33
CA ASP A 137 3.64 -9.01 0.99
C ASP A 137 2.91 -10.28 0.52
N ALA A 138 1.85 -10.69 1.22
CA ALA A 138 1.04 -11.86 0.84
C ALA A 138 0.39 -11.71 -0.55
N SER A 139 0.23 -10.48 -1.03
CA SER A 139 -0.30 -10.17 -2.36
C SER A 139 0.79 -9.81 -3.38
N GLY A 140 2.08 -10.00 -3.05
CA GLY A 140 3.22 -9.63 -3.90
C GLY A 140 3.39 -8.12 -4.06
N ARG A 141 2.84 -7.31 -3.15
CA ARG A 141 2.94 -5.85 -3.12
C ARG A 141 3.87 -5.41 -2.00
N LYS A 142 4.36 -4.18 -2.06
CA LYS A 142 5.31 -3.66 -1.07
C LYS A 142 4.84 -2.37 -0.41
N LEU A 143 5.24 -2.16 0.84
CA LEU A 143 5.20 -0.86 1.49
C LEU A 143 6.55 -0.17 1.31
N ILE A 144 6.54 1.07 0.84
CA ILE A 144 7.72 1.92 0.72
C ILE A 144 7.56 3.07 1.70
N VAL A 145 8.53 3.27 2.55
CA VAL A 145 8.56 4.36 3.54
C VAL A 145 9.65 5.33 3.15
N ALA A 146 9.28 6.59 2.90
CA ALA A 146 10.23 7.60 2.46
C ALA A 146 11.12 8.10 3.62
N ASN A 147 10.60 8.11 4.84
CA ASN A 147 11.34 8.51 6.03
C ASN A 147 10.98 7.59 7.21
N GLU A 148 11.96 6.91 7.77
CA GLU A 148 11.77 5.98 8.88
C GLU A 148 11.63 6.66 10.25
N SER A 149 11.86 7.96 10.35
CA SER A 149 11.69 8.69 11.62
C SER A 149 10.21 8.74 12.03
N GLU A 150 9.95 8.55 13.31
CA GLU A 150 8.60 8.71 13.86
C GLU A 150 8.27 10.19 14.09
N MET A 151 7.08 10.62 13.64
CA MET A 151 6.56 11.95 13.93
C MET A 151 5.77 11.94 15.24
N LYS A 152 6.27 12.66 16.24
CA LYS A 152 5.64 12.74 17.57
C LYS A 152 4.41 13.65 17.59
N ASP A 153 4.34 14.65 16.71
CA ASP A 153 3.37 15.75 16.79
C ASP A 153 1.90 15.34 16.62
N ASP A 154 1.62 14.28 15.86
CA ASP A 154 0.23 13.82 15.63
C ASP A 154 -0.25 12.81 16.68
N LEU A 155 0.63 12.26 17.51
CA LEU A 155 0.26 11.21 18.47
C LEU A 155 -0.76 11.71 19.50
N VAL A 156 -0.53 12.91 20.05
CA VAL A 156 -1.42 13.51 21.04
C VAL A 156 -2.82 13.76 20.44
N GLN A 157 -2.89 14.26 19.21
CA GLN A 157 -4.17 14.48 18.55
C GLN A 157 -4.90 13.15 18.25
N ASP A 158 -4.17 12.13 17.80
CA ASP A 158 -4.74 10.80 17.57
C ASP A 158 -5.27 10.18 18.88
N MET A 159 -4.58 10.38 20.02
CA MET A 159 -5.05 9.94 21.34
C MET A 159 -6.30 10.71 21.80
N VAL A 160 -6.35 12.02 21.57
CA VAL A 160 -7.56 12.84 21.84
C VAL A 160 -8.75 12.30 21.07
N ASP A 161 -8.58 11.98 19.79
CA ASP A 161 -9.64 11.49 18.92
C ASP A 161 -10.11 10.09 19.36
N LEU A 162 -9.18 9.21 19.73
CA LEU A 162 -9.50 7.89 20.28
C LEU A 162 -10.30 7.99 21.57
N LEU A 163 -9.80 8.73 22.55
CA LEU A 163 -10.47 8.93 23.84
C LEU A 163 -11.83 9.62 23.66
N THR A 164 -11.93 10.58 22.73
CA THR A 164 -13.21 11.22 22.40
C THR A 164 -14.21 10.20 21.88
N SER A 165 -13.77 9.31 20.97
CA SER A 165 -14.61 8.24 20.43
C SER A 165 -15.06 7.25 21.51
N MET A 166 -14.14 6.83 22.40
CA MET A 166 -14.46 5.96 23.53
C MET A 166 -15.43 6.63 24.52
N CYS A 167 -15.18 7.88 24.91
CA CYS A 167 -16.06 8.64 25.77
C CYS A 167 -17.45 8.86 25.15
N ALA A 168 -17.53 9.04 23.83
CA ALA A 168 -18.79 9.16 23.13
C ALA A 168 -19.64 7.89 23.19
N ARG A 169 -18.98 6.72 23.15
CA ARG A 169 -19.66 5.41 23.27
C ARG A 169 -20.14 5.14 24.70
N LEU A 170 -19.34 5.53 25.71
CA LEU A 170 -19.62 5.25 27.11
C LEU A 170 -20.60 6.26 27.74
N TYR A 171 -20.49 7.54 27.40
CA TYR A 171 -21.16 8.64 28.11
C TYR A 171 -22.01 9.55 27.22
N GLY A 172 -22.11 9.22 25.93
CA GLY A 172 -22.82 10.03 24.96
C GLY A 172 -22.00 11.20 24.40
N ARG A 173 -22.39 11.67 23.21
CA ARG A 173 -21.57 12.60 22.38
C ARG A 173 -21.35 13.98 23.01
N ARG A 174 -22.29 14.51 23.83
CA ARG A 174 -22.23 15.90 24.31
C ARG A 174 -21.08 16.19 25.28
N SER A 175 -20.60 15.21 26.05
CA SER A 175 -19.54 15.44 27.07
C SER A 175 -18.20 14.75 26.69
N ALA A 176 -18.17 13.99 25.61
CA ALA A 176 -17.04 13.13 25.25
C ALA A 176 -15.72 13.89 25.05
N LYS A 177 -15.75 15.00 24.30
CA LYS A 177 -14.55 15.80 23.99
C LYS A 177 -13.92 16.43 25.23
N ASN A 178 -14.76 16.91 26.14
CA ASN A 178 -14.28 17.55 27.40
C ASN A 178 -13.68 16.50 28.34
N LYS A 179 -14.27 15.30 28.41
CA LYS A 179 -13.75 14.19 29.22
C LYS A 179 -12.44 13.65 28.68
N ALA A 180 -12.32 13.50 27.35
CA ALA A 180 -11.09 13.08 26.70
C ALA A 180 -9.94 14.06 26.97
N ARG A 181 -10.18 15.37 26.84
CA ARG A 181 -9.16 16.39 27.15
C ARG A 181 -8.74 16.37 28.61
N ARG A 182 -9.68 16.18 29.55
CA ARG A 182 -9.35 16.06 30.99
C ARG A 182 -8.49 14.84 31.28
N ALA A 183 -8.80 13.71 30.64
CA ALA A 183 -8.02 12.48 30.80
C ALA A 183 -6.57 12.66 30.30
N ILE A 184 -6.37 13.30 29.15
CA ILE A 184 -5.03 13.57 28.63
C ILE A 184 -4.27 14.52 29.55
N LYS A 185 -4.89 15.61 30.00
CA LYS A 185 -4.24 16.53 30.92
C LYS A 185 -3.77 15.82 32.21
N ALA A 186 -4.55 14.87 32.72
CA ALA A 186 -4.19 14.08 33.89
C ALA A 186 -3.06 13.04 33.64
N ILE A 187 -2.74 12.75 32.39
CA ILE A 187 -1.61 11.88 32.00
C ILE A 187 -0.33 12.72 31.83
N GLU A 188 -0.46 13.98 31.48
CA GLU A 188 0.66 14.91 31.30
C GLU A 188 1.21 15.50 32.61
N GLU A 189 0.41 15.46 33.68
CA GLU A 189 0.76 15.85 35.07
C GLU A 189 1.42 14.68 35.82
#